data_114238ae02fc220a1facd8ab2c92ee15
#
_entry.id   114238ae02fc220a1facd8ab2c92ee15
#
_cell.length_a   1.000
_cell.length_b   1.000
_cell.length_c   1.000
_cell.angle_alpha   90.00
_cell.angle_beta   90.00
_cell.angle_gamma   90.00
#
_symmetry.space_group_name_H-M   'P 1'
#
loop_
_entity.id
_entity.type
_entity.pdbx_description
1 polymer ?
#
loop_
_entity_poly.entity_id
_entity_poly.type
_entity_poly.pdbx_seq_one_letter_code
_entity_poly.pdbx_strand_id
1 'polypeptide(L)'
;MLANRVYAMSVIAALTAQNTTGVDAIYDVDASFVASQMDSVFTDIYPMAVKIGMVSQKEVILSISGKLKQYHARNIVVDPVMVATSGAKLISDEAIDTLKENLFPLATVLTPNIPEAEVLSELKINNEEEMLTAAKYIGDHYHLSLIHI
;
A
#
# COMPACT_ATOMS: atom_id res chain seq x y z
N MET A 1 9.12 -4.74 13.20
CA MET A 1 9.53 -6.08 12.75
C MET A 1 10.60 -6.68 13.64
N LEU A 2 11.74 -6.02 13.90
CA LEU A 2 12.79 -6.54 14.81
C LEU A 2 12.26 -6.88 16.21
N ALA A 3 11.35 -6.06 16.77
CA ALA A 3 10.68 -6.38 18.05
C ALA A 3 9.91 -7.71 18.03
N ASN A 4 9.49 -8.17 16.86
CA ASN A 4 8.82 -9.46 16.65
C ASN A 4 9.79 -10.57 16.20
N ARG A 5 11.10 -10.36 16.38
CA ARG A 5 12.16 -11.30 15.99
C ARG A 5 12.17 -11.67 14.50
N VAL A 6 11.72 -10.74 13.65
CA VAL A 6 11.72 -10.88 12.19
C VAL A 6 12.82 -9.99 11.62
N TYR A 7 13.71 -10.57 10.80
CA TYR A 7 14.66 -9.78 10.02
C TYR A 7 13.90 -8.91 9.02
N ALA A 8 14.21 -7.63 8.99
CA ALA A 8 13.49 -6.67 8.17
C ALA A 8 14.44 -5.90 7.26
N MET A 9 14.07 -5.81 6.01
CA MET A 9 14.68 -4.96 5.00
C MET A 9 13.68 -3.87 4.61
N SER A 10 14.16 -2.74 4.12
CA SER A 10 13.31 -1.64 3.69
C SER A 10 13.71 -1.12 2.31
N VAL A 11 12.70 -0.76 1.53
CA VAL A 11 12.80 -0.01 0.29
C VAL A 11 12.13 1.33 0.54
N ILE A 12 12.84 2.41 0.34
CA ILE A 12 12.35 3.77 0.59
C ILE A 12 11.70 4.30 -0.68
N ALA A 13 10.39 4.52 -0.62
CA ALA A 13 9.61 5.06 -1.74
C ALA A 13 9.39 6.58 -1.62
N ALA A 14 9.33 7.10 -0.40
CA ALA A 14 9.21 8.53 -0.13
C ALA A 14 9.87 8.89 1.21
N LEU A 15 10.27 10.14 1.36
CA LEU A 15 10.75 10.73 2.60
C LEU A 15 9.78 11.82 3.03
N THR A 16 9.47 11.90 4.33
CA THR A 16 8.61 12.95 4.88
C THR A 16 9.36 13.82 5.87
N ALA A 17 9.21 15.14 5.73
CA ALA A 17 9.52 16.09 6.79
C ALA A 17 8.27 16.20 7.67
N GLN A 18 8.25 15.46 8.77
CA GLN A 18 7.06 15.27 9.58
C GLN A 18 7.36 15.42 11.07
N ASN A 19 6.40 16.01 11.79
CA ASN A 19 6.41 16.13 13.25
C ASN A 19 5.05 15.68 13.82
N THR A 20 4.83 15.90 15.12
CA THR A 20 3.57 15.49 15.79
C THR A 20 2.36 16.33 15.39
N THR A 21 2.56 17.44 14.71
CA THR A 21 1.49 18.37 14.27
C THR A 21 1.12 18.22 12.81
N GLY A 22 1.97 17.60 11.97
CA GLY A 22 1.68 17.41 10.55
C GLY A 22 2.87 16.99 9.70
N VAL A 23 2.64 16.96 8.40
CA VAL A 23 3.64 16.70 7.36
C VAL A 23 3.93 18.02 6.64
N ASP A 24 5.15 18.53 6.79
CA ASP A 24 5.57 19.81 6.20
C ASP A 24 6.01 19.66 4.73
N ALA A 25 6.61 18.52 4.40
CA ALA A 25 7.05 18.21 3.03
C ALA A 25 7.13 16.70 2.78
N ILE A 26 6.96 16.33 1.51
CA ILE A 26 7.16 14.97 1.01
C ILE A 26 8.16 15.04 -0.13
N TYR A 27 9.17 14.16 -0.11
CA TYR A 27 10.13 13.98 -1.19
C TYR A 27 9.98 12.55 -1.71
N ASP A 28 9.46 12.43 -2.92
CA ASP A 28 9.29 11.13 -3.58
C ASP A 28 10.63 10.65 -4.13
N VAL A 29 10.94 9.38 -3.93
CA VAL A 29 12.10 8.71 -4.49
C VAL A 29 11.78 8.33 -5.93
N ASP A 30 12.73 8.57 -6.83
CA ASP A 30 12.60 8.21 -8.25
C ASP A 30 12.22 6.72 -8.41
N ALA A 31 11.27 6.45 -9.30
CA ALA A 31 10.74 5.09 -9.52
C ALA A 31 11.82 4.09 -9.96
N SER A 32 12.81 4.54 -10.74
CA SER A 32 13.94 3.71 -11.16
C SER A 32 14.85 3.37 -9.98
N PHE A 33 15.02 4.29 -9.03
CA PHE A 33 15.81 4.02 -7.83
C PHE A 33 15.07 3.11 -6.85
N VAL A 34 13.74 3.25 -6.72
CA VAL A 34 12.90 2.29 -5.98
C VAL A 34 13.06 0.89 -6.56
N ALA A 35 13.02 0.74 -7.90
CA ALA A 35 13.28 -0.52 -8.57
C ALA A 35 14.64 -1.10 -8.23
N SER A 36 15.69 -0.29 -8.24
CA SER A 36 17.07 -0.70 -7.91
C SER A 36 17.21 -1.15 -6.46
N GLN A 37 16.55 -0.46 -5.52
CA GLN A 37 16.47 -0.91 -4.13
C GLN A 37 15.80 -2.28 -4.00
N MET A 38 14.68 -2.49 -4.72
CA MET A 38 13.98 -3.78 -4.75
C MET A 38 14.89 -4.88 -5.32
N ASP A 39 15.58 -4.61 -6.42
CA ASP A 39 16.54 -5.56 -7.01
C ASP A 39 17.61 -5.96 -5.98
N SER A 40 18.19 -4.99 -5.27
CA SER A 40 19.19 -5.26 -4.23
C SER A 40 18.66 -6.15 -3.10
N VAL A 41 17.42 -5.93 -2.67
CA VAL A 41 16.77 -6.74 -1.63
C VAL A 41 16.47 -8.15 -2.13
N PHE A 42 15.79 -8.26 -3.28
CA PHE A 42 15.31 -9.56 -3.77
C PHE A 42 16.41 -10.48 -4.27
N THR A 43 17.56 -9.94 -4.71
CA THR A 43 18.70 -10.72 -5.18
C THR A 43 19.66 -11.15 -4.06
N ASP A 44 19.59 -10.52 -2.88
CA ASP A 44 20.39 -10.88 -1.71
C ASP A 44 19.63 -11.84 -0.78
N ILE A 45 18.66 -11.33 -0.04
CA ILE A 45 17.81 -12.12 0.87
C ILE A 45 16.37 -12.03 0.40
N TYR A 46 15.88 -13.08 -0.25
CA TYR A 46 14.52 -13.09 -0.78
C TYR A 46 13.48 -12.95 0.33
N PRO A 47 12.60 -11.92 0.29
CA PRO A 47 11.62 -11.69 1.34
C PRO A 47 10.52 -12.75 1.36
N MET A 48 10.21 -13.30 2.54
CA MET A 48 9.09 -14.23 2.73
C MET A 48 7.73 -13.52 2.68
N ALA A 49 7.69 -12.23 2.98
CA ALA A 49 6.52 -11.38 2.92
C ALA A 49 6.93 -9.93 2.62
N VAL A 50 6.04 -9.18 1.99
CA VAL A 50 6.26 -7.78 1.64
C VAL A 50 5.12 -6.95 2.23
N LYS A 51 5.43 -5.88 2.97
CA LYS A 51 4.43 -4.86 3.33
C LYS A 51 4.68 -3.60 2.51
N ILE A 52 3.63 -3.11 1.87
CA ILE A 52 3.62 -1.85 1.15
C ILE A 52 2.76 -0.88 1.94
N GLY A 53 3.32 0.26 2.29
CA GLY A 53 2.61 1.36 2.93
C GLY A 53 2.35 2.49 1.93
N MET A 54 2.59 3.74 2.34
CA MET A 54 2.34 4.91 1.53
C MET A 54 3.16 4.90 0.22
N VAL A 55 2.46 4.93 -0.91
CA VAL A 55 2.99 5.17 -2.26
C VAL A 55 2.04 6.11 -2.98
N SER A 56 2.52 7.29 -3.34
CA SER A 56 1.71 8.41 -3.83
C SER A 56 1.82 8.66 -5.33
N GLN A 57 2.89 8.15 -5.96
CA GLN A 57 3.21 8.40 -7.36
C GLN A 57 2.90 7.20 -8.24
N LYS A 58 2.20 7.43 -9.35
CA LYS A 58 1.85 6.41 -10.34
C LYS A 58 3.06 5.60 -10.81
N GLU A 59 4.16 6.28 -11.14
CA GLU A 59 5.38 5.65 -11.66
C GLU A 59 6.02 4.73 -10.61
N VAL A 60 5.98 5.11 -9.34
CA VAL A 60 6.47 4.29 -8.24
C VAL A 60 5.60 3.05 -8.05
N ILE A 61 4.26 3.20 -8.11
CA ILE A 61 3.31 2.08 -8.02
C ILE A 61 3.55 1.07 -9.16
N LEU A 62 3.70 1.56 -10.39
CA LEU A 62 3.99 0.72 -11.55
C LEU A 62 5.33 0.00 -11.42
N SER A 63 6.36 0.71 -10.93
CA SER A 63 7.68 0.14 -10.68
C SER A 63 7.63 -0.97 -9.63
N ILE A 64 6.99 -0.73 -8.50
CA ILE A 64 6.81 -1.71 -7.42
C ILE A 64 6.05 -2.95 -7.94
N SER A 65 4.90 -2.75 -8.58
CA SER A 65 4.08 -3.85 -9.10
C SER A 65 4.82 -4.68 -10.15
N GLY A 66 5.59 -4.02 -11.02
CA GLY A 66 6.46 -4.68 -12.00
C GLY A 66 7.53 -5.56 -11.34
N LYS A 67 8.20 -5.04 -10.30
CA LYS A 67 9.22 -5.79 -9.55
C LYS A 67 8.63 -6.95 -8.75
N LEU A 68 7.47 -6.77 -8.11
CA LEU A 68 6.78 -7.85 -7.41
C LEU A 68 6.41 -9.01 -8.36
N LYS A 69 5.95 -8.68 -9.56
CA LYS A 69 5.67 -9.68 -10.62
C LYS A 69 6.97 -10.36 -11.09
N GLN A 70 8.02 -9.58 -11.38
CA GLN A 70 9.32 -10.07 -11.84
C GLN A 70 9.92 -11.09 -10.88
N TYR A 71 9.85 -10.82 -9.57
CA TYR A 71 10.39 -11.68 -8.53
C TYR A 71 9.40 -12.74 -8.00
N HIS A 72 8.18 -12.81 -8.53
CA HIS A 72 7.11 -13.70 -8.05
C HIS A 72 6.89 -13.57 -6.53
N ALA A 73 6.90 -12.33 -6.04
CA ALA A 73 6.73 -12.04 -4.62
C ALA A 73 5.39 -12.60 -4.09
N ARG A 74 5.42 -13.07 -2.85
CA ARG A 74 4.26 -13.69 -2.18
C ARG A 74 3.99 -13.01 -0.84
N ASN A 75 2.82 -13.28 -0.26
CA ASN A 75 2.42 -12.76 1.05
C ASN A 75 2.52 -11.24 1.08
N ILE A 76 1.88 -10.58 0.12
CA ILE A 76 1.93 -9.14 -0.05
C ILE A 76 0.80 -8.51 0.77
N VAL A 77 1.15 -7.63 1.70
CA VAL A 77 0.22 -6.81 2.47
C VAL A 77 0.28 -5.39 1.92
N VAL A 78 -0.85 -4.87 1.48
CA VAL A 78 -0.98 -3.48 1.02
C VAL A 78 -1.79 -2.68 2.03
N ASP A 79 -1.20 -1.61 2.50
CA ASP A 79 -1.81 -0.60 3.36
C ASP A 79 -2.09 0.63 2.48
N PRO A 80 -3.34 0.83 2.05
CA PRO A 80 -3.65 1.82 1.01
C PRO A 80 -3.76 3.22 1.62
N VAL A 81 -2.64 3.77 2.10
CA VAL A 81 -2.60 5.09 2.74
C VAL A 81 -2.99 6.18 1.75
N MET A 82 -4.26 6.61 1.80
CA MET A 82 -4.85 7.60 0.88
C MET A 82 -5.08 8.94 1.53
N VAL A 83 -5.31 8.96 2.85
CA VAL A 83 -5.70 10.15 3.60
C VAL A 83 -4.83 10.25 4.86
N ALA A 84 -4.24 11.42 5.10
CA ALA A 84 -3.54 11.69 6.35
C ALA A 84 -4.53 11.72 7.54
N THR A 85 -4.04 11.50 8.75
CA THR A 85 -4.82 11.64 9.99
C THR A 85 -5.46 13.04 10.11
N SER A 86 -4.86 14.05 9.47
CA SER A 86 -5.40 15.42 9.37
C SER A 86 -6.55 15.57 8.37
N GLY A 87 -6.91 14.52 7.61
CA GLY A 87 -7.92 14.56 6.55
C GLY A 87 -7.38 15.03 5.19
N ALA A 88 -6.10 15.37 5.08
CA ALA A 88 -5.51 15.77 3.81
C ALA A 88 -5.34 14.56 2.88
N LYS A 89 -5.75 14.70 1.61
CA LYS A 89 -5.55 13.69 0.57
C LYS A 89 -4.05 13.58 0.26
N LEU A 90 -3.50 12.38 0.42
CA LEU A 90 -2.07 12.09 0.23
C LEU A 90 -1.73 11.54 -1.16
N ILE A 91 -2.74 11.20 -1.94
CA ILE A 91 -2.59 10.50 -3.21
C ILE A 91 -3.56 11.10 -4.25
N SER A 92 -3.14 11.18 -5.51
CA SER A 92 -4.00 11.63 -6.61
C SER A 92 -5.01 10.55 -7.03
N ASP A 93 -6.11 10.95 -7.69
CA ASP A 93 -7.10 9.99 -8.20
C ASP A 93 -6.46 9.02 -9.21
N GLU A 94 -5.59 9.51 -10.08
CA GLU A 94 -4.85 8.68 -11.04
C GLU A 94 -3.96 7.62 -10.36
N ALA A 95 -3.34 7.98 -9.24
CA ALA A 95 -2.51 7.03 -8.48
C ALA A 95 -3.39 6.02 -7.72
N ILE A 96 -4.59 6.40 -7.25
CA ILE A 96 -5.57 5.46 -6.67
C ILE A 96 -5.99 4.44 -7.72
N ASP A 97 -6.34 4.86 -8.92
CA ASP A 97 -6.71 3.96 -10.02
C ASP A 97 -5.54 3.02 -10.36
N THR A 98 -4.32 3.54 -10.40
CA THR A 98 -3.12 2.74 -10.63
C THR A 98 -2.88 1.70 -9.53
N LEU A 99 -3.13 2.03 -8.25
CA LEU A 99 -3.11 1.08 -7.14
C LEU A 99 -4.12 -0.06 -7.34
N LYS A 100 -5.37 0.32 -7.65
CA LYS A 100 -6.47 -0.62 -7.86
C LYS A 100 -6.17 -1.61 -9.00
N GLU A 101 -5.64 -1.11 -10.11
CA GLU A 101 -5.37 -1.91 -11.31
C GLU A 101 -4.10 -2.75 -11.23
N ASN A 102 -3.05 -2.25 -10.58
CA ASN A 102 -1.72 -2.85 -10.71
C ASN A 102 -1.18 -3.48 -9.42
N LEU A 103 -1.55 -2.97 -8.25
CA LEU A 103 -1.00 -3.42 -6.97
C LEU A 103 -1.99 -4.29 -6.19
N PHE A 104 -3.27 -3.92 -6.12
CA PHE A 104 -4.27 -4.71 -5.39
C PHE A 104 -4.42 -6.14 -5.90
N PRO A 105 -4.39 -6.43 -7.21
CA PRO A 105 -4.43 -7.81 -7.70
C PRO A 105 -3.24 -8.68 -7.27
N LEU A 106 -2.17 -8.07 -6.77
CA LEU A 106 -1.01 -8.78 -6.23
C LEU A 106 -1.10 -8.97 -4.72
N ALA A 107 -2.00 -8.26 -4.05
CA ALA A 107 -2.12 -8.29 -2.60
C ALA A 107 -2.72 -9.61 -2.11
N THR A 108 -2.15 -10.15 -1.05
CA THR A 108 -2.76 -11.22 -0.25
C THR A 108 -3.70 -10.62 0.79
N VAL A 109 -3.30 -9.48 1.37
CA VAL A 109 -4.05 -8.77 2.41
C VAL A 109 -4.09 -7.29 2.08
N LEU A 110 -5.26 -6.69 2.21
CA LEU A 110 -5.45 -5.25 2.18
C LEU A 110 -5.89 -4.77 3.57
N THR A 111 -5.30 -3.68 4.06
CA THR A 111 -5.56 -3.14 5.40
C THR A 111 -6.04 -1.68 5.38
N PRO A 112 -7.18 -1.37 4.74
CA PRO A 112 -7.72 -0.02 4.72
C PRO A 112 -8.29 0.35 6.10
N ASN A 113 -8.14 1.61 6.50
CA ASN A 113 -8.95 2.16 7.57
C ASN A 113 -10.38 2.46 7.06
N ILE A 114 -11.31 2.83 7.97
CA ILE A 114 -12.73 3.08 7.60
C ILE A 114 -12.86 4.14 6.48
N PRO A 115 -12.22 5.32 6.53
CA PRO A 115 -12.26 6.29 5.43
C PRO A 115 -11.74 5.75 4.10
N GLU A 116 -10.70 4.94 4.11
CA GLU A 116 -10.14 4.29 2.91
C GLU A 116 -11.07 3.22 2.37
N ALA A 117 -11.68 2.42 3.27
CA ALA A 117 -12.68 1.43 2.88
C ALA A 117 -13.93 2.09 2.25
N GLU A 118 -14.36 3.25 2.75
CA GLU A 118 -15.43 4.04 2.13
C GLU A 118 -15.06 4.49 0.71
N VAL A 119 -13.82 4.96 0.49
CA VAL A 119 -13.33 5.37 -0.84
C VAL A 119 -13.25 4.16 -1.78
N LEU A 120 -12.80 3.00 -1.29
CA LEU A 120 -12.62 1.81 -2.11
C LEU A 120 -13.94 1.11 -2.46
N SER A 121 -14.91 1.14 -1.55
CA SER A 121 -16.23 0.51 -1.73
C SER A 121 -17.29 1.43 -2.30
N GLU A 122 -17.05 2.74 -2.25
CA GLU A 122 -18.05 3.78 -2.54
C GLU A 122 -19.27 3.74 -1.61
N LEU A 123 -19.15 3.05 -0.48
CA LEU A 123 -20.18 2.90 0.55
C LEU A 123 -19.84 3.74 1.77
N LYS A 124 -20.89 4.19 2.50
CA LYS A 124 -20.70 4.79 3.82
C LYS A 124 -20.67 3.70 4.88
N ILE A 125 -19.81 3.89 5.90
CA ILE A 125 -19.60 2.93 6.99
C ILE A 125 -19.86 3.63 8.32
N ASN A 126 -21.04 3.40 8.89
CA ASN A 126 -21.46 3.97 10.17
C ASN A 126 -21.59 2.91 11.27
N ASN A 127 -21.57 1.65 10.91
CA ASN A 127 -21.72 0.52 11.82
C ASN A 127 -21.00 -0.74 11.27
N GLU A 128 -20.95 -1.78 12.10
CA GLU A 128 -20.25 -3.04 11.78
C GLU A 128 -20.85 -3.78 10.57
N GLU A 129 -22.17 -3.73 10.38
CA GLU A 129 -22.84 -4.40 9.26
C GLU A 129 -22.45 -3.76 7.92
N GLU A 130 -22.42 -2.42 7.88
CA GLU A 130 -21.96 -1.66 6.71
C GLU A 130 -20.47 -1.89 6.45
N MET A 131 -19.64 -2.00 7.51
CA MET A 131 -18.24 -2.33 7.39
C MET A 131 -18.03 -3.72 6.78
N LEU A 132 -18.77 -4.73 7.23
CA LEU A 132 -18.73 -6.07 6.64
C LEU A 132 -19.19 -6.09 5.18
N THR A 133 -20.17 -5.27 4.84
CA THR A 133 -20.65 -5.12 3.46
C THR A 133 -19.59 -4.52 2.58
N ALA A 134 -18.95 -3.42 3.03
CA ALA A 134 -17.83 -2.79 2.33
C ALA A 134 -16.63 -3.75 2.18
N ALA A 135 -16.28 -4.49 3.23
CA ALA A 135 -15.21 -5.47 3.20
C ALA A 135 -15.47 -6.57 2.16
N LYS A 136 -16.69 -7.12 2.11
CA LYS A 136 -17.07 -8.11 1.08
C LYS A 136 -16.98 -7.54 -0.33
N TYR A 137 -17.51 -6.33 -0.53
CA TYR A 137 -17.44 -5.66 -1.84
C TYR A 137 -15.98 -5.52 -2.30
N ILE A 138 -15.10 -4.99 -1.43
CA ILE A 138 -13.68 -4.79 -1.74
C ILE A 138 -13.01 -6.14 -2.03
N GLY A 139 -13.27 -7.18 -1.21
CA GLY A 139 -12.73 -8.52 -1.38
C GLY A 139 -13.08 -9.13 -2.73
N ASP A 140 -14.35 -9.10 -3.07
CA ASP A 140 -14.86 -9.67 -4.33
C ASP A 140 -14.37 -8.87 -5.54
N HIS A 141 -14.40 -7.52 -5.45
CA HIS A 141 -14.05 -6.64 -6.55
C HIS A 141 -12.55 -6.69 -6.91
N TYR A 142 -11.67 -6.75 -5.91
CA TYR A 142 -10.22 -6.78 -6.12
C TYR A 142 -9.61 -8.19 -5.99
N HIS A 143 -10.42 -9.24 -5.85
CA HIS A 143 -9.99 -10.63 -5.73
C HIS A 143 -9.01 -10.88 -4.58
N LEU A 144 -9.26 -10.25 -3.43
CA LEU A 144 -8.39 -10.31 -2.27
C LEU A 144 -8.67 -11.54 -1.41
N SER A 145 -7.60 -12.13 -0.87
CA SER A 145 -7.72 -13.28 0.04
C SER A 145 -8.17 -12.86 1.44
N LEU A 146 -7.79 -11.66 1.88
CA LEU A 146 -8.12 -11.13 3.22
C LEU A 146 -8.18 -9.60 3.20
N ILE A 147 -9.16 -9.06 3.94
CA ILE A 147 -9.26 -7.64 4.27
C ILE A 147 -9.30 -7.50 5.78
N HIS A 148 -8.59 -6.50 6.28
CA HIS A 148 -8.62 -6.09 7.67
C HIS A 148 -8.90 -4.58 7.72
N ILE A 149 -10.05 -4.22 8.26
CA ILE A 149 -10.51 -2.83 8.43
C ILE A 149 -10.49 -2.47 9.92
#